data_7b2ae31cd3f7d334b9d3d499e73061aa
#
_entry.id   7b2ae31cd3f7d334b9d3d499e73061aa
#
_cell.length_a   1.000
_cell.length_b   1.000
_cell.length_c   1.000
_cell.angle_alpha   90.00
_cell.angle_beta   90.00
_cell.angle_gamma   90.00
#
_symmetry.space_group_name_H-M   'P 1'
#
loop_
_entity.id
_entity.type
_entity.pdbx_description
1 polymer ?
#
loop_
_entity_poly.entity_id
_entity_poly.type
_entity_poly.pdbx_seq_one_letter_code
_entity_poly.pdbx_strand_id
1 'polypeptide(L)'
;MQALLDKMVKADVIVLASPVYFYSMSGQMKTMLDRTLPRYTEICNKDFYFIATSASGQSAMVRTMDALRGFTDCLPGSKVKALIYGTGVHEKGAVKTSPAMQIAYEAGQRA
;
A
#
# COMPACT_ATOMS: atom_id res chain seq x y z
N MET A 1 -8.31 5.51 15.75
CA MET A 1 -7.43 6.16 14.74
C MET A 1 -6.20 6.82 15.34
N GLN A 2 -6.33 7.44 16.50
CA GLN A 2 -5.19 8.12 17.14
C GLN A 2 -4.00 7.18 17.37
N ALA A 3 -4.25 5.99 17.88
CA ALA A 3 -3.18 5.01 18.12
C ALA A 3 -2.46 4.59 16.83
N LEU A 4 -3.21 4.47 15.72
CA LEU A 4 -2.63 4.14 14.42
C LEU A 4 -1.78 5.30 13.89
N LEU A 5 -2.27 6.54 14.02
CA LEU A 5 -1.51 7.72 13.64
C LEU A 5 -0.18 7.81 14.40
N ASP A 6 -0.21 7.55 15.70
CA ASP A 6 1.01 7.56 16.50
C ASP A 6 2.03 6.54 15.97
N LYS A 7 1.57 5.36 15.57
CA LYS A 7 2.43 4.34 14.98
C LYS A 7 2.99 4.77 13.62
N MET A 8 2.16 5.39 12.79
CA MET A 8 2.59 5.87 11.47
C MET A 8 3.66 6.95 11.59
N VAL A 9 3.50 7.85 12.55
CA VAL A 9 4.48 8.93 12.79
C VAL A 9 5.81 8.36 13.27
N LYS A 10 5.79 7.30 14.07
CA LYS A 10 7.01 6.69 14.63
C LYS A 10 7.69 5.70 13.69
N ALA A 11 6.97 5.11 12.75
CA ALA A 11 7.52 4.09 11.87
C ALA A 11 8.53 4.70 10.88
N ASP A 12 9.53 3.91 10.50
CA ASP A 12 10.44 4.27 9.41
C ASP A 12 9.95 3.72 8.08
N VAL A 13 9.28 2.58 8.10
CA VAL A 13 8.76 1.88 6.93
C VAL A 13 7.26 1.64 7.12
N ILE A 14 6.47 1.95 6.11
CA ILE A 14 5.04 1.73 6.11
C ILE A 14 4.65 0.91 4.88
N VAL A 15 3.91 -0.16 5.10
CA VAL A 15 3.37 -1.00 4.03
C VAL A 15 1.88 -0.73 3.93
N LEU A 16 1.42 -0.33 2.75
CA LEU A 16 0.00 -0.16 2.45
C LEU A 16 -0.42 -1.29 1.52
N ALA A 17 -1.31 -2.14 2.00
CA ALA A 17 -1.80 -3.30 1.26
C ALA A 17 -3.31 -3.21 1.09
N SER A 18 -3.81 -3.39 -0.13
CA SER A 18 -5.24 -3.33 -0.42
C SER A 18 -5.61 -4.27 -1.55
N PRO A 19 -6.78 -4.94 -1.46
CA PRO A 19 -7.36 -5.55 -2.64
C PRO A 19 -7.81 -4.45 -3.61
N VAL A 20 -7.96 -4.81 -4.88
CA VAL A 20 -8.45 -3.90 -5.91
C VAL A 20 -9.95 -4.15 -6.09
N TYR A 21 -10.74 -3.14 -5.79
CA TYR A 21 -12.18 -3.15 -5.98
C TYR A 21 -12.56 -2.04 -6.95
N PHE A 22 -13.15 -2.41 -8.10
CA PHE A 22 -13.52 -1.43 -9.13
C PHE A 22 -12.37 -0.49 -9.48
N TYR A 23 -11.20 -1.07 -9.76
CA TYR A 23 -9.97 -0.35 -10.16
C TYR A 23 -9.38 0.56 -9.09
N SER A 24 -9.79 0.42 -7.83
CA SER A 24 -9.31 1.30 -6.75
C SER A 24 -9.05 0.51 -5.47
N MET A 25 -8.52 1.19 -4.47
CA MET A 25 -8.30 0.62 -3.15
C MET A 25 -9.64 0.36 -2.44
N SER A 26 -9.60 -0.48 -1.40
CA SER A 26 -10.80 -0.72 -0.58
C SER A 26 -11.27 0.55 0.10
N GLY A 27 -12.55 0.59 0.44
CA GLY A 27 -13.13 1.71 1.19
C GLY A 27 -12.48 1.88 2.56
N GLN A 28 -12.12 0.77 3.21
CA GLN A 28 -11.42 0.80 4.49
C GLN A 28 -10.06 1.49 4.37
N MET A 29 -9.30 1.17 3.32
CA MET A 29 -8.00 1.80 3.08
C MET A 29 -8.19 3.31 2.87
N LYS A 30 -9.12 3.71 2.00
CA LYS A 30 -9.37 5.12 1.71
C LYS A 30 -9.79 5.89 2.96
N THR A 31 -10.67 5.30 3.76
CA THR A 31 -11.12 5.91 5.02
C THR A 31 -9.94 6.12 5.97
N MET A 32 -9.07 5.13 6.09
CA MET A 32 -7.88 5.25 6.93
C MET A 32 -6.97 6.39 6.45
N LEU A 33 -6.70 6.44 5.14
CA LEU A 33 -5.84 7.49 4.57
C LEU A 33 -6.45 8.87 4.79
N ASP A 34 -7.75 9.03 4.59
CA ASP A 34 -8.43 10.31 4.79
C ASP A 34 -8.37 10.77 6.24
N ARG A 35 -8.40 9.83 7.18
CA ARG A 35 -8.35 10.14 8.60
C ARG A 35 -6.95 10.51 9.10
N THR A 36 -5.93 10.44 8.25
CA THR A 36 -4.60 10.97 8.59
C THR A 36 -4.53 12.50 8.46
N LEU A 37 -5.53 13.12 7.83
CA LEU A 37 -5.51 14.53 7.51
C LEU A 37 -5.09 15.45 8.67
N PRO A 38 -5.55 15.26 9.91
CA PRO A 38 -5.16 16.14 11.00
C PRO A 38 -3.66 16.16 11.31
N ARG A 39 -2.94 15.11 10.93
CA ARG A 39 -1.52 14.95 11.28
C ARG A 39 -0.66 14.47 10.12
N TYR A 40 -1.13 14.56 8.88
CA TYR A 40 -0.38 13.98 7.76
C TYR A 40 1.03 14.58 7.59
N THR A 41 1.22 15.84 7.94
CA THR A 41 2.53 16.50 7.83
C THR A 41 3.56 15.93 8.82
N GLU A 42 3.12 15.21 9.86
CA GLU A 42 4.01 14.55 10.80
C GLU A 42 4.48 13.18 10.28
N ILE A 43 3.79 12.65 9.26
CA ILE A 43 4.18 11.39 8.60
C ILE A 43 5.17 11.78 7.49
N CYS A 44 6.43 11.90 7.84
CA CYS A 44 7.43 12.43 6.93
C CYS A 44 8.69 11.55 6.91
N ASN A 45 9.39 11.58 5.79
CA ASN A 45 10.64 10.84 5.58
C ASN A 45 10.48 9.33 5.76
N LYS A 46 9.33 8.78 5.29
CA LYS A 46 9.05 7.34 5.39
C LYS A 46 9.35 6.63 4.09
N ASP A 47 9.73 5.36 4.20
CA ASP A 47 9.81 4.46 3.06
C ASP A 47 8.50 3.68 2.96
N PHE A 48 7.85 3.73 1.80
CA PHE A 48 6.57 3.07 1.55
C PHE A 48 6.72 1.90 0.61
N TYR A 49 5.97 0.84 0.89
CA TYR A 49 5.79 -0.31 0.02
C TYR A 49 4.29 -0.47 -0.21
N PHE A 50 3.89 -0.58 -1.48
CA PHE A 50 2.49 -0.79 -1.82
C PHE A 50 2.28 -2.22 -2.30
N ILE A 51 1.26 -2.87 -1.76
CA ILE A 51 0.84 -4.21 -2.18
C ILE A 51 -0.61 -4.13 -2.62
N ALA A 52 -0.89 -4.58 -3.83
CA ALA A 52 -2.26 -4.68 -4.33
C ALA A 52 -2.50 -6.10 -4.84
N THR A 53 -3.69 -6.62 -4.61
CA THR A 53 -4.11 -7.93 -5.10
C THR A 53 -5.38 -7.77 -5.94
N SER A 54 -5.46 -8.54 -7.02
CA SER A 54 -6.58 -8.48 -7.96
C SER A 54 -6.79 -9.83 -8.62
N ALA A 55 -8.05 -10.13 -8.97
CA ALA A 55 -8.36 -11.27 -9.83
C ALA A 55 -7.89 -11.05 -11.27
N SER A 56 -7.70 -9.80 -11.67
CA SER A 56 -7.28 -9.39 -13.01
C SER A 56 -5.76 -9.20 -13.09
N GLY A 57 -5.28 -8.75 -14.25
CA GLY A 57 -3.86 -8.47 -14.45
C GLY A 57 -3.44 -7.11 -13.92
N GLN A 58 -2.16 -6.82 -14.09
CA GLN A 58 -1.53 -5.61 -13.56
C GLN A 58 -2.18 -4.32 -14.08
N SER A 59 -2.67 -4.30 -15.32
CA SER A 59 -3.32 -3.11 -15.89
C SER A 59 -4.55 -2.67 -15.10
N ALA A 60 -5.24 -3.59 -14.43
CA ALA A 60 -6.40 -3.29 -13.60
C ALA A 60 -6.01 -2.67 -12.25
N MET A 61 -4.73 -2.66 -11.92
CA MET A 61 -4.20 -2.26 -10.61
C MET A 61 -3.52 -0.89 -10.65
N VAL A 62 -3.27 -0.35 -11.83
CA VAL A 62 -2.52 0.91 -12.01
C VAL A 62 -3.17 2.07 -11.27
N ARG A 63 -4.50 2.17 -11.37
CA ARG A 63 -5.23 3.26 -10.70
C ARG A 63 -5.14 3.16 -9.18
N THR A 64 -5.12 1.93 -8.63
CA THR A 64 -4.95 1.72 -7.19
C THR A 64 -3.57 2.21 -6.75
N MET A 65 -2.53 1.84 -7.49
CA MET A 65 -1.17 2.28 -7.17
C MET A 65 -1.03 3.80 -7.30
N ASP A 66 -1.63 4.40 -8.32
CA ASP A 66 -1.61 5.86 -8.50
C ASP A 66 -2.33 6.58 -7.37
N ALA A 67 -3.45 6.03 -6.89
CA ALA A 67 -4.20 6.61 -5.78
C ALA A 67 -3.38 6.55 -4.48
N LEU A 68 -2.68 5.44 -4.23
CA LEU A 68 -1.80 5.32 -3.08
C LEU A 68 -0.62 6.30 -3.19
N ARG A 69 -0.06 6.49 -4.39
CA ARG A 69 0.98 7.50 -4.62
C ARG A 69 0.46 8.90 -4.36
N GLY A 70 -0.78 9.20 -4.71
CA GLY A 70 -1.39 10.50 -4.40
C GLY A 70 -1.32 10.82 -2.92
N PHE A 71 -1.53 9.81 -2.07
CA PHE A 71 -1.38 9.97 -0.63
C PHE A 71 0.08 10.24 -0.26
N THR A 72 1.01 9.40 -0.69
CA THR A 72 2.43 9.54 -0.32
C THR A 72 3.07 10.80 -0.91
N ASP A 73 2.59 11.27 -2.07
CA ASP A 73 3.07 12.51 -2.67
C ASP A 73 2.79 13.74 -1.79
N CYS A 74 1.78 13.64 -0.92
CA CYS A 74 1.47 14.68 0.05
C CYS A 74 2.28 14.59 1.34
N LEU A 75 3.05 13.52 1.52
CA LEU A 75 3.82 13.29 2.75
C LEU A 75 5.27 13.75 2.56
N PRO A 76 5.73 14.75 3.34
CA PRO A 76 7.04 15.34 3.11
C PRO A 76 8.18 14.32 3.19
N GLY A 77 9.03 14.26 2.15
CA GLY A 77 10.23 13.43 2.13
C GLY A 77 9.99 11.94 2.04
N SER A 78 8.77 11.50 1.81
CA SER A 78 8.45 10.07 1.71
C SER A 78 8.81 9.52 0.33
N LYS A 79 9.19 8.24 0.29
CA LYS A 79 9.60 7.54 -0.93
C LYS A 79 8.82 6.24 -1.07
N VAL A 80 8.41 5.92 -2.29
CA VAL A 80 7.83 4.62 -2.60
C VAL A 80 8.96 3.72 -3.10
N LYS A 81 9.28 2.70 -2.32
CA LYS A 81 10.41 1.82 -2.58
C LYS A 81 10.06 0.65 -3.49
N ALA A 82 8.83 0.18 -3.44
CA ALA A 82 8.39 -0.93 -4.28
C ALA A 82 6.88 -0.96 -4.45
N LEU A 83 6.45 -1.43 -5.63
CA LEU A 83 5.06 -1.72 -5.95
C LEU A 83 4.96 -3.24 -6.18
N ILE A 84 4.13 -3.91 -5.40
CA ILE A 84 3.98 -5.37 -5.47
C ILE A 84 2.59 -5.70 -5.97
N TYR A 85 2.52 -6.41 -7.10
CA TYR A 85 1.28 -6.74 -7.80
C TYR A 85 0.94 -8.21 -7.64
N GLY A 86 -0.06 -8.54 -6.83
CA GLY A 86 -0.62 -9.87 -6.73
C GLY A 86 -1.72 -10.07 -7.78
N THR A 87 -1.33 -10.43 -9.00
CA THR A 87 -2.25 -10.58 -10.12
C THR A 87 -2.88 -11.97 -10.15
N GLY A 88 -4.08 -12.06 -10.74
CA GLY A 88 -4.75 -13.34 -10.95
C GLY A 88 -5.13 -14.07 -9.68
N VAL A 89 -5.23 -13.38 -8.55
CA VAL A 89 -5.58 -13.99 -7.26
C VAL A 89 -7.04 -13.69 -6.94
N HIS A 90 -7.87 -14.72 -6.99
CA HIS A 90 -9.31 -14.61 -6.81
C HIS A 90 -9.79 -15.35 -5.56
N GLU A 91 -9.29 -16.56 -5.33
CA GLU A 91 -9.70 -17.38 -4.21
C GLU A 91 -8.78 -17.16 -3.01
N LYS A 92 -9.30 -17.45 -1.82
CA LYS A 92 -8.52 -17.36 -0.57
C LYS A 92 -7.27 -18.25 -0.67
N GLY A 93 -6.12 -17.66 -0.40
CA GLY A 93 -4.85 -18.38 -0.41
C GLY A 93 -4.18 -18.50 -1.78
N ALA A 94 -4.84 -18.06 -2.87
CA ALA A 94 -4.27 -18.13 -4.22
C ALA A 94 -2.95 -17.36 -4.33
N VAL A 95 -2.80 -16.28 -3.58
CA VAL A 95 -1.60 -15.44 -3.60
C VAL A 95 -0.35 -16.21 -3.13
N LYS A 96 -0.51 -17.27 -2.35
CA LYS A 96 0.62 -18.05 -1.82
C LYS A 96 1.47 -18.69 -2.90
N THR A 97 0.88 -19.00 -4.06
CA THR A 97 1.59 -19.56 -5.21
C THR A 97 1.91 -18.52 -6.28
N SER A 98 1.56 -17.29 -6.03
CA SER A 98 1.83 -16.16 -6.94
C SER A 98 3.28 -15.70 -6.84
N PRO A 99 3.89 -15.23 -7.95
CA PRO A 99 5.22 -14.60 -7.90
C PRO A 99 5.32 -13.43 -6.93
N ALA A 100 4.19 -12.78 -6.63
CA ALA A 100 4.15 -11.66 -5.70
C ALA A 100 4.64 -12.03 -4.29
N MET A 101 4.43 -13.27 -3.86
CA MET A 101 4.90 -13.72 -2.54
C MET A 101 6.41 -13.61 -2.41
N GLN A 102 7.15 -14.10 -3.41
CA GLN A 102 8.61 -14.04 -3.40
C GLN A 102 9.11 -12.60 -3.53
N ILE A 103 8.48 -11.82 -4.39
CA ILE A 103 8.83 -10.41 -4.58
C ILE A 103 8.62 -9.63 -3.27
N ALA A 104 7.50 -9.87 -2.59
CA ALA A 104 7.20 -9.22 -1.31
C ALA A 104 8.21 -9.62 -0.23
N TYR A 105 8.55 -10.89 -0.16
CA TYR A 105 9.52 -11.40 0.81
C TYR A 105 10.89 -10.73 0.61
N GLU A 106 11.37 -10.68 -0.63
CA GLU A 106 12.66 -10.05 -0.96
C GLU A 106 12.64 -8.55 -0.67
N ALA A 107 11.54 -7.87 -0.97
CA ALA A 107 11.39 -6.45 -0.66
C ALA A 107 11.48 -6.22 0.86
N GLY A 108 10.84 -7.08 1.64
CA GLY A 108 10.90 -7.01 3.11
C GLY A 108 12.31 -7.19 3.64
N GLN A 109 13.10 -8.07 3.03
CA GLN A 109 14.49 -8.27 3.44
C GLN A 109 15.36 -7.03 3.20
N ARG A 110 15.02 -6.22 2.21
CA ARG A 110 15.76 -5.01 1.88
C ARG A 110 15.25 -3.76 2.59
N ALA A 111 14.12 -3.87 3.27
CA ALA A 111 13.48 -2.73 3.91
C ALA A 111 14.25 -2.19 5.14
#